data_a0e24ede89e903f27ccd8563fe06fd8e
#
_entry.id   a0e24ede89e903f27ccd8563fe06fd8e
#
_cell.length_a   1.000
_cell.length_b   1.000
_cell.length_c   1.000
_cell.angle_alpha   90.00
_cell.angle_beta   90.00
_cell.angle_gamma   90.00
#
_symmetry.space_group_name_H-M   'P 1'
#
loop_
_entity.id
_entity.type
_entity.pdbx_description
1 polymer ?
#
loop_
_entity_poly.entity_id
_entity_poly.type
_entity_poly.pdbx_seq_one_letter_code
_entity_poly.pdbx_strand_id
1 'polypeptide(L)'
;PEVNVDSLTHRFLKGYYGEAAPFLYSYMRMMEGALIGSGQRLWIYDSPVSHKNGMLKPALMRRYDRLFDEAEKAVADKPVYLKRVRRTRLPLQYSALEIARTESRKDLADIDRKLTLFEQRVREFRVPTLNERSNSPVDYCELYRKRYMPPAQESKALGASVRFLSEPSGKYKEM
;
A
#
# COMPACT_ATOMS: atom_id res chain seq x y z
N PRO A 1 31.83 -20.26 14.23
CA PRO A 1 30.46 -20.68 14.51
C PRO A 1 29.60 -20.21 13.34
N GLU A 2 28.97 -21.13 12.63
CA GLU A 2 27.99 -20.78 11.56
C GLU A 2 26.76 -20.19 12.20
N VAL A 3 26.44 -18.97 11.82
CA VAL A 3 25.25 -18.27 12.27
C VAL A 3 24.05 -18.77 11.48
N ASN A 4 23.13 -19.46 12.12
CA ASN A 4 21.86 -19.85 11.50
C ASN A 4 20.91 -18.64 11.48
N VAL A 5 20.86 -17.96 10.35
CA VAL A 5 20.05 -16.73 10.14
C VAL A 5 18.55 -17.00 10.38
N ASP A 6 18.06 -18.18 9.99
CA ASP A 6 16.67 -18.55 10.15
C ASP A 6 16.28 -18.66 11.65
N SER A 7 17.12 -19.32 12.44
CA SER A 7 16.97 -19.40 13.88
C SER A 7 16.99 -18.03 14.57
N LEU A 8 17.88 -17.13 14.11
CA LEU A 8 17.92 -15.74 14.62
C LEU A 8 16.64 -14.97 14.27
N THR A 9 16.16 -15.13 13.04
CA THR A 9 14.92 -14.51 12.57
C THR A 9 13.74 -14.96 13.41
N HIS A 10 13.57 -16.27 13.62
CA HIS A 10 12.52 -16.81 14.49
C HIS A 10 12.59 -16.26 15.91
N ARG A 11 13.78 -16.23 16.49
CA ARG A 11 13.98 -15.71 17.86
C ARG A 11 13.65 -14.21 17.95
N PHE A 12 14.08 -13.42 16.96
CA PHE A 12 13.73 -12.00 16.89
C PHE A 12 12.23 -11.79 16.78
N LEU A 13 11.59 -12.47 15.80
CA LEU A 13 10.14 -12.32 15.59
C LEU A 13 9.35 -12.72 16.83
N LYS A 14 9.73 -13.81 17.49
CA LYS A 14 9.08 -14.25 18.73
C LYS A 14 9.18 -13.20 19.84
N GLY A 15 10.36 -12.64 20.04
CA GLY A 15 10.59 -11.60 21.06
C GLY A 15 9.88 -10.28 20.73
N TYR A 16 9.80 -9.91 19.46
CA TYR A 16 9.26 -8.62 19.04
C TYR A 16 7.76 -8.63 18.78
N TYR A 17 7.19 -9.73 18.25
CA TYR A 17 5.78 -9.83 17.86
C TYR A 17 4.98 -10.85 18.70
N GLY A 18 5.61 -11.57 19.61
CA GLY A 18 4.93 -12.59 20.43
C GLY A 18 4.28 -13.68 19.59
N GLU A 19 3.00 -13.94 19.82
CA GLU A 19 2.20 -14.98 19.15
C GLU A 19 1.92 -14.63 17.67
N ALA A 20 2.09 -13.40 17.26
CA ALA A 20 1.98 -13.01 15.86
C ALA A 20 3.20 -13.44 15.00
N ALA A 21 4.32 -13.84 15.63
CA ALA A 21 5.56 -14.17 14.95
C ALA A 21 5.44 -15.18 13.80
N PRO A 22 4.70 -16.31 13.90
CA PRO A 22 4.57 -17.26 12.79
C PRO A 22 3.94 -16.65 11.54
N PHE A 23 2.97 -15.77 11.69
CA PHE A 23 2.29 -15.10 10.58
C PHE A 23 3.21 -14.09 9.90
N LEU A 24 3.99 -13.33 10.67
CA LEU A 24 4.97 -12.38 10.14
C LEU A 24 6.11 -13.12 9.43
N TYR A 25 6.57 -14.24 9.97
CA TYR A 25 7.55 -15.10 9.31
C TYR A 25 7.02 -15.61 7.97
N SER A 26 5.79 -16.13 7.95
CA SER A 26 5.14 -16.61 6.71
C SER A 26 4.99 -15.49 5.68
N TYR A 27 4.64 -14.28 6.12
CA TYR A 27 4.59 -13.10 5.26
C TYR A 27 5.96 -12.79 4.62
N MET A 28 7.01 -12.73 5.43
CA MET A 28 8.37 -12.46 4.95
C MET A 28 8.83 -13.52 3.92
N ARG A 29 8.68 -14.81 4.24
CA ARG A 29 9.08 -15.91 3.35
C ARG A 29 8.26 -15.95 2.07
N MET A 30 6.96 -15.65 2.14
CA MET A 30 6.11 -15.58 0.96
C MET A 30 6.49 -14.42 0.05
N MET A 31 6.80 -13.24 0.61
CA MET A 31 7.20 -12.07 -0.17
C MET A 31 8.56 -12.28 -0.84
N GLU A 32 9.54 -12.83 -0.10
CA GLU A 32 10.85 -13.20 -0.62
C GLU A 32 10.74 -14.21 -1.78
N GLY A 33 10.00 -15.30 -1.57
CA GLY A 33 9.77 -16.31 -2.60
C GLY A 33 9.06 -15.76 -3.84
N ALA A 34 8.12 -14.83 -3.64
CA ALA A 34 7.43 -14.17 -4.74
C ALA A 34 8.34 -13.21 -5.51
N LEU A 35 9.23 -12.51 -4.84
CA LEU A 35 10.23 -11.66 -5.49
C LEU A 35 11.18 -12.51 -6.33
N ILE A 36 11.78 -13.55 -5.76
CA ILE A 36 12.67 -14.47 -6.46
C ILE A 36 11.95 -15.11 -7.66
N GLY A 37 10.74 -15.65 -7.45
CA GLY A 37 9.96 -16.31 -8.49
C GLY A 37 9.48 -15.38 -9.60
N SER A 38 9.42 -14.06 -9.36
CA SER A 38 9.05 -13.08 -10.39
C SER A 38 10.21 -12.72 -11.32
N GLY A 39 11.45 -13.04 -10.96
CA GLY A 39 12.66 -12.61 -11.67
C GLY A 39 12.90 -11.09 -11.63
N GLN A 40 12.07 -10.34 -10.92
CA GLN A 40 12.23 -8.90 -10.76
C GLN A 40 13.32 -8.56 -9.75
N ARG A 41 13.97 -7.44 -9.96
CA ARG A 41 14.94 -6.86 -9.00
C ARG A 41 14.29 -5.65 -8.32
N LEU A 42 14.64 -5.45 -7.05
CA LEU A 42 14.30 -4.23 -6.33
C LEU A 42 15.36 -3.17 -6.62
N TRP A 43 14.92 -2.03 -7.13
CA TRP A 43 15.77 -0.87 -7.34
C TRP A 43 15.45 0.19 -6.30
N ILE A 44 16.43 0.98 -5.91
CA ILE A 44 16.29 2.03 -4.89
C ILE A 44 15.21 3.08 -5.24
N TYR A 45 14.92 3.27 -6.52
CA TYR A 45 13.90 4.22 -6.99
C TYR A 45 12.59 3.57 -7.40
N ASP A 46 12.42 2.27 -7.13
CA ASP A 46 11.18 1.57 -7.43
C ASP A 46 10.02 2.07 -6.58
N SER A 47 8.84 1.90 -7.13
CA SER A 47 7.58 2.11 -6.44
C SER A 47 6.81 0.79 -6.33
N PRO A 48 5.81 0.68 -5.43
CA PRO A 48 4.95 -0.49 -5.39
C PRO A 48 4.31 -0.85 -6.73
N VAL A 49 4.07 0.15 -7.58
CA VAL A 49 3.48 -0.04 -8.92
C VAL A 49 4.38 -0.87 -9.83
N SER A 50 5.70 -0.73 -9.72
CA SER A 50 6.68 -1.51 -10.50
C SER A 50 6.55 -3.01 -10.25
N HIS A 51 6.05 -3.41 -9.09
CA HIS A 51 5.97 -4.80 -8.63
C HIS A 51 4.53 -5.36 -8.60
N LYS A 52 3.54 -4.61 -9.10
CA LYS A 52 2.12 -4.99 -9.04
C LYS A 52 1.78 -6.27 -9.80
N ASN A 53 2.59 -6.68 -10.77
CA ASN A 53 2.43 -7.93 -11.53
C ASN A 53 3.37 -9.06 -11.03
N GLY A 54 4.25 -8.76 -10.09
CA GLY A 54 5.20 -9.69 -9.46
C GLY A 54 4.82 -9.99 -8.00
N MET A 55 5.71 -9.63 -7.07
CA MET A 55 5.52 -9.90 -5.64
C MET A 55 4.32 -9.18 -5.02
N LEU A 56 3.80 -8.12 -5.63
CA LEU A 56 2.62 -7.37 -5.18
C LEU A 56 1.38 -7.62 -6.03
N LYS A 57 1.33 -8.73 -6.79
CA LYS A 57 0.13 -9.07 -7.57
C LYS A 57 -1.10 -9.28 -6.68
N PRO A 58 -2.32 -9.01 -7.19
CA PRO A 58 -3.53 -8.99 -6.35
C PRO A 58 -3.75 -10.24 -5.49
N ALA A 59 -3.46 -11.43 -6.04
CA ALA A 59 -3.61 -12.68 -5.31
C ALA A 59 -2.66 -12.77 -4.09
N LEU A 60 -1.42 -12.27 -4.23
CA LEU A 60 -0.45 -12.24 -3.13
C LEU A 60 -0.80 -11.15 -2.13
N MET A 61 -1.19 -9.96 -2.56
CA MET A 61 -1.63 -8.87 -1.69
C MET A 61 -2.76 -9.33 -0.74
N ARG A 62 -3.76 -10.06 -1.28
CA ARG A 62 -4.81 -10.67 -0.44
C ARG A 62 -4.30 -11.71 0.55
N ARG A 63 -3.26 -12.47 0.21
CA ARG A 63 -2.64 -13.45 1.13
C ARG A 63 -1.83 -12.78 2.22
N TYR A 64 -1.06 -11.74 1.87
CA TYR A 64 -0.33 -10.94 2.85
C TYR A 64 -1.28 -10.27 3.84
N ASP A 65 -2.37 -9.70 3.34
CA ASP A 65 -3.37 -9.03 4.18
C ASP A 65 -4.00 -9.99 5.17
N ARG A 66 -4.39 -11.21 4.74
CA ARG A 66 -4.87 -12.27 5.65
C ARG A 66 -3.85 -12.67 6.70
N LEU A 67 -2.56 -12.77 6.35
CA LEU A 67 -1.51 -13.07 7.34
C LEU A 67 -1.42 -11.97 8.41
N PHE A 68 -1.58 -10.72 8.03
CA PHE A 68 -1.66 -9.62 9.00
C PHE A 68 -2.94 -9.66 9.83
N ASP A 69 -4.08 -10.04 9.26
CA ASP A 69 -5.33 -10.21 10.02
C ASP A 69 -5.17 -11.30 11.11
N GLU A 70 -4.59 -12.44 10.75
CA GLU A 70 -4.32 -13.50 11.72
C GLU A 70 -3.26 -13.08 12.76
N ALA A 71 -2.24 -12.33 12.35
CA ALA A 71 -1.24 -11.77 13.24
C ALA A 71 -1.86 -10.79 14.26
N GLU A 72 -2.71 -9.87 13.81
CA GLU A 72 -3.41 -8.91 14.69
C GLU A 72 -4.35 -9.65 15.65
N LYS A 73 -5.07 -10.67 15.16
CA LYS A 73 -5.95 -11.51 15.98
C LYS A 73 -5.19 -12.28 17.06
N ALA A 74 -4.05 -12.87 16.72
CA ALA A 74 -3.23 -13.64 17.66
C ALA A 74 -2.70 -12.83 18.86
N VAL A 75 -2.67 -11.50 18.74
CA VAL A 75 -2.16 -10.60 19.78
C VAL A 75 -3.17 -9.49 20.13
N ALA A 76 -4.46 -9.74 19.90
CA ALA A 76 -5.51 -8.75 20.09
C ALA A 76 -5.60 -8.23 21.54
N ASP A 77 -5.32 -9.09 22.52
CA ASP A 77 -5.26 -8.80 23.97
C ASP A 77 -3.91 -8.25 24.44
N LYS A 78 -2.92 -8.09 23.55
CA LYS A 78 -1.54 -7.70 23.85
C LYS A 78 -1.19 -6.39 23.14
N PRO A 79 -1.51 -5.22 23.71
CA PRO A 79 -1.47 -3.93 23.03
C PRO A 79 -0.07 -3.58 22.47
N VAL A 80 1.00 -4.00 23.14
CA VAL A 80 2.36 -3.74 22.68
C VAL A 80 2.65 -4.50 21.38
N TYR A 81 2.32 -5.79 21.33
CA TYR A 81 2.53 -6.60 20.11
C TYR A 81 1.58 -6.21 19.00
N LEU A 82 0.31 -5.95 19.32
CA LEU A 82 -0.69 -5.48 18.36
C LEU A 82 -0.23 -4.17 17.68
N LYS A 83 0.27 -3.23 18.46
CA LYS A 83 0.83 -1.97 17.93
C LYS A 83 1.99 -2.23 16.96
N ARG A 84 2.89 -3.13 17.29
CA ARG A 84 4.04 -3.50 16.43
C ARG A 84 3.58 -4.15 15.13
N VAL A 85 2.65 -5.11 15.19
CA VAL A 85 2.07 -5.77 13.99
C VAL A 85 1.44 -4.73 13.08
N ARG A 86 0.59 -3.88 13.63
CA ARG A 86 -0.10 -2.81 12.88
C ARG A 86 0.87 -1.83 12.22
N ARG A 87 1.94 -1.46 12.93
CA ARG A 87 2.98 -0.60 12.36
C ARG A 87 3.72 -1.27 11.21
N THR A 88 4.01 -2.56 11.33
CA THR A 88 4.65 -3.37 10.28
C THR A 88 3.77 -3.56 9.05
N ARG A 89 2.44 -3.47 9.18
CA ARG A 89 1.48 -3.55 8.07
C ARG A 89 1.44 -2.28 7.19
N LEU A 90 1.93 -1.12 7.69
CA LEU A 90 1.86 0.16 6.98
C LEU A 90 2.43 0.13 5.54
N PRO A 91 3.60 -0.46 5.27
CA PRO A 91 4.13 -0.55 3.90
C PRO A 91 3.20 -1.32 2.95
N LEU A 92 2.51 -2.36 3.44
CA LEU A 92 1.54 -3.12 2.65
C LEU A 92 0.30 -2.27 2.34
N GLN A 93 -0.20 -1.52 3.32
CA GLN A 93 -1.33 -0.60 3.14
C GLN A 93 -1.00 0.53 2.16
N TYR A 94 0.19 1.13 2.27
CA TYR A 94 0.69 2.10 1.30
C TYR A 94 0.78 1.50 -0.11
N SER A 95 1.34 0.29 -0.24
CA SER A 95 1.46 -0.40 -1.52
C SER A 95 0.10 -0.66 -2.17
N ALA A 96 -0.90 -1.02 -1.38
CA ALA A 96 -2.27 -1.21 -1.86
C ALA A 96 -2.87 0.08 -2.44
N LEU A 97 -2.65 1.23 -1.78
CA LEU A 97 -3.11 2.54 -2.25
C LEU A 97 -2.38 2.95 -3.55
N GLU A 98 -1.05 2.77 -3.60
CA GLU A 98 -0.25 3.10 -4.78
C GLU A 98 -0.66 2.28 -6.01
N ILE A 99 -0.97 1.01 -5.83
CA ILE A 99 -1.46 0.15 -6.91
C ILE A 99 -2.87 0.57 -7.32
N ALA A 100 -3.77 0.79 -6.35
CA ALA A 100 -5.17 1.16 -6.62
C ALA A 100 -5.31 2.44 -7.45
N ARG A 101 -4.41 3.44 -7.27
CA ARG A 101 -4.45 4.68 -8.08
C ARG A 101 -4.18 4.44 -9.56
N THR A 102 -3.58 3.31 -9.93
CA THR A 102 -3.26 2.97 -11.33
C THR A 102 -4.32 2.09 -11.99
N GLU A 103 -5.32 1.63 -11.25
CA GLU A 103 -6.39 0.79 -11.79
C GLU A 103 -7.37 1.60 -12.65
N SER A 104 -7.80 1.03 -13.79
CA SER A 104 -8.77 1.65 -14.70
C SER A 104 -10.18 1.74 -14.08
N ARG A 105 -10.55 0.71 -13.32
CA ARG A 105 -11.80 0.68 -12.54
C ARG A 105 -11.46 0.77 -11.07
N LYS A 106 -11.96 1.82 -10.40
CA LYS A 106 -11.68 2.08 -8.99
C LYS A 106 -12.94 1.83 -8.16
N ASP A 107 -12.83 1.00 -7.16
CA ASP A 107 -13.79 0.97 -6.06
C ASP A 107 -13.43 2.11 -5.10
N LEU A 108 -14.07 3.25 -5.30
CA LEU A 108 -13.79 4.47 -4.54
C LEU A 108 -14.14 4.33 -3.07
N ALA A 109 -15.17 3.55 -2.73
CA ALA A 109 -15.53 3.31 -1.34
C ALA A 109 -14.47 2.45 -0.62
N ASP A 110 -13.95 1.43 -1.29
CA ASP A 110 -12.86 0.61 -0.76
C ASP A 110 -11.55 1.41 -0.61
N ILE A 111 -11.24 2.24 -1.62
CA ILE A 111 -10.07 3.11 -1.57
C ILE A 111 -10.18 4.10 -0.42
N ASP A 112 -11.32 4.76 -0.23
CA ASP A 112 -11.51 5.73 0.85
C ASP A 112 -11.38 5.09 2.22
N ARG A 113 -11.97 3.91 2.40
CA ARG A 113 -11.81 3.12 3.64
C ARG A 113 -10.34 2.80 3.92
N LYS A 114 -9.58 2.33 2.92
CA LYS A 114 -8.16 2.02 3.04
C LYS A 114 -7.33 3.25 3.34
N LEU A 115 -7.61 4.35 2.65
CA LEU A 115 -6.91 5.63 2.82
C LEU A 115 -7.14 6.21 4.22
N THR A 116 -8.39 6.17 4.69
CA THR A 116 -8.76 6.62 6.03
C THR A 116 -8.07 5.78 7.11
N LEU A 117 -8.07 4.45 6.96
CA LEU A 117 -7.38 3.57 7.89
C LEU A 117 -5.85 3.83 7.89
N PHE A 118 -5.25 4.00 6.72
CA PHE A 118 -3.83 4.30 6.60
C PHE A 118 -3.48 5.64 7.27
N GLU A 119 -4.26 6.69 7.01
CA GLU A 119 -4.08 8.02 7.63
C GLU A 119 -4.20 7.94 9.15
N GLN A 120 -5.23 7.26 9.66
CA GLN A 120 -5.40 7.05 11.10
C GLN A 120 -4.17 6.38 11.72
N ARG A 121 -3.64 5.33 11.06
CA ARG A 121 -2.47 4.58 11.53
C ARG A 121 -1.19 5.41 11.52
N VAL A 122 -0.91 6.17 10.45
CA VAL A 122 0.29 7.01 10.38
C VAL A 122 0.27 8.11 11.42
N ARG A 123 -0.91 8.66 11.75
CA ARG A 123 -1.09 9.61 12.85
C ARG A 123 -0.88 8.95 14.22
N GLU A 124 -1.51 7.79 14.47
CA GLU A 124 -1.36 7.01 15.71
C GLU A 124 0.11 6.67 16.01
N PHE A 125 0.83 6.22 14.98
CA PHE A 125 2.23 5.82 15.14
C PHE A 125 3.22 6.96 14.97
N ARG A 126 2.75 8.19 14.73
CA ARG A 126 3.57 9.38 14.50
C ARG A 126 4.65 9.11 13.44
N VAL A 127 4.24 8.53 12.32
CA VAL A 127 5.17 8.27 11.20
C VAL A 127 5.59 9.61 10.61
N PRO A 128 6.89 9.98 10.65
CA PRO A 128 7.30 11.32 10.27
C PRO A 128 7.32 11.52 8.75
N THR A 129 7.76 10.49 8.01
CA THR A 129 7.96 10.58 6.56
C THR A 129 7.64 9.26 5.87
N LEU A 130 7.21 9.33 4.60
CA LEU A 130 7.00 8.15 3.74
C LEU A 130 8.30 7.67 3.10
N ASN A 131 9.23 8.58 2.88
CA ASN A 131 10.48 8.31 2.17
C ASN A 131 11.57 9.30 2.56
N GLU A 132 12.74 9.12 2.00
CA GLU A 132 13.93 9.96 2.24
C GLU A 132 13.75 11.42 1.82
N ARG A 133 12.77 11.73 0.97
CA ARG A 133 12.46 13.10 0.50
C ARG A 133 11.55 13.86 1.47
N SER A 134 11.38 13.37 2.69
CA SER A 134 10.58 14.00 3.76
C SER A 134 9.11 14.21 3.42
N ASN A 135 8.53 13.42 2.50
CA ASN A 135 7.11 13.49 2.19
C ASN A 135 6.28 13.08 3.41
N SER A 136 5.41 13.97 3.86
CA SER A 136 4.48 13.68 4.96
C SER A 136 3.45 12.61 4.55
N PRO A 137 3.22 11.56 5.38
CA PRO A 137 2.17 10.60 5.13
C PRO A 137 0.76 11.21 5.13
N VAL A 138 0.56 12.26 5.90
CA VAL A 138 -0.73 12.97 6.00
C VAL A 138 -0.97 13.76 4.71
N ASP A 139 0.01 14.53 4.26
CA ASP A 139 -0.07 15.28 3.01
C ASP A 139 -0.27 14.34 1.81
N TYR A 140 0.34 13.15 1.86
CA TYR A 140 0.07 12.11 0.87
C TYR A 140 -1.41 11.73 0.82
N CYS A 141 -2.05 11.51 1.97
CA CYS A 141 -3.47 11.17 2.02
C CYS A 141 -4.36 12.30 1.48
N GLU A 142 -4.06 13.56 1.81
CA GLU A 142 -4.78 14.73 1.30
C GLU A 142 -4.63 14.85 -0.22
N LEU A 143 -3.39 14.74 -0.73
CA LEU A 143 -3.11 14.78 -2.16
C LEU A 143 -3.73 13.61 -2.90
N TYR A 144 -3.79 12.43 -2.27
CA TYR A 144 -4.43 11.25 -2.86
C TYR A 144 -5.92 11.51 -3.08
N ARG A 145 -6.64 12.01 -2.06
CA ARG A 145 -8.06 12.37 -2.18
C ARG A 145 -8.26 13.40 -3.28
N LYS A 146 -7.49 14.47 -3.27
CA LYS A 146 -7.59 15.55 -4.25
C LYS A 146 -7.37 15.10 -5.70
N ARG A 147 -6.44 14.18 -5.94
CA ARG A 147 -6.03 13.78 -7.29
C ARG A 147 -6.78 12.58 -7.86
N TYR A 148 -7.16 11.64 -7.01
CA TYR A 148 -7.63 10.33 -7.46
C TYR A 148 -9.05 9.99 -7.01
N MET A 149 -9.63 10.79 -6.15
CA MET A 149 -11.02 10.66 -5.76
C MET A 149 -11.84 11.79 -6.40
N PRO A 150 -13.02 11.47 -6.95
CA PRO A 150 -13.86 12.50 -7.54
C PRO A 150 -14.27 13.53 -6.48
N PRO A 151 -14.43 14.80 -6.85
CA PRO A 151 -15.00 15.78 -5.95
C PRO A 151 -16.41 15.36 -5.52
N ALA A 152 -16.80 15.71 -4.29
CA ALA A 152 -18.12 15.41 -3.75
C ALA A 152 -19.27 16.10 -4.52
N GLN A 153 -18.94 17.05 -5.40
CA GLN A 153 -19.90 17.75 -6.25
C GLN A 153 -19.82 17.24 -7.68
N GLU A 154 -20.98 17.04 -8.31
CA GLU A 154 -21.06 16.76 -9.74
C GLU A 154 -20.33 17.86 -10.54
N SER A 155 -19.56 17.44 -11.53
CA SER A 155 -18.88 18.39 -12.41
C SER A 155 -19.92 19.26 -13.09
N LYS A 156 -19.81 20.59 -13.00
CA LYS A 156 -20.68 21.54 -13.71
C LYS A 156 -20.59 21.37 -15.24
N ALA A 157 -19.55 20.67 -15.72
CA ALA A 157 -19.38 20.34 -17.13
C ALA A 157 -20.08 19.03 -17.53
N LEU A 158 -20.66 18.28 -16.60
CA LEU A 158 -21.41 17.06 -16.91
C LEU A 158 -22.68 17.47 -17.68
N GLY A 159 -22.80 17.06 -18.96
CA GLY A 159 -23.91 17.43 -19.84
C GLY A 159 -23.76 18.77 -20.54
N ALA A 160 -22.66 19.49 -20.34
CA ALA A 160 -22.39 20.73 -21.08
C ALA A 160 -21.98 20.43 -22.54
N SER A 161 -22.55 21.18 -23.47
CA SER A 161 -22.10 21.16 -24.86
C SER A 161 -20.84 22.00 -25.01
N VAL A 162 -19.83 21.46 -25.69
CA VAL A 162 -18.60 22.21 -26.02
C VAL A 162 -18.75 22.81 -27.40
N ARG A 163 -18.61 24.14 -27.52
CA ARG A 163 -18.54 24.84 -28.79
C ARG A 163 -17.14 25.40 -28.95
N PHE A 164 -16.46 24.99 -30.00
CA PHE A 164 -15.17 25.60 -30.38
C PHE A 164 -15.40 27.04 -30.88
N LEU A 165 -14.67 27.98 -30.32
CA LEU A 165 -14.70 29.40 -30.75
C LEU A 165 -13.76 29.68 -31.93
N SER A 166 -12.91 28.72 -32.28
CA SER A 166 -12.00 28.76 -33.42
C SER A 166 -11.93 27.39 -34.09
N GLU A 167 -11.58 27.36 -35.39
CA GLU A 167 -11.29 26.13 -36.09
C GLU A 167 -10.15 25.37 -35.41
N PRO A 168 -10.27 24.04 -35.20
CA PRO A 168 -9.19 23.23 -34.68
C PRO A 168 -7.97 23.33 -35.59
N SER A 169 -6.77 23.46 -35.02
CA SER A 169 -5.56 23.43 -35.83
C SER A 169 -5.47 22.10 -36.59
N GLY A 170 -4.97 22.10 -37.82
CA GLY A 170 -4.91 20.89 -38.66
C GLY A 170 -4.21 19.68 -38.01
N LYS A 171 -3.46 19.94 -36.95
CA LYS A 171 -2.79 18.92 -36.14
C LYS A 171 -3.74 17.99 -35.33
N TYR A 172 -5.01 18.37 -35.16
CA TYR A 172 -5.99 17.66 -34.32
C TYR A 172 -7.29 17.31 -35.07
N LYS A 173 -7.25 17.36 -36.42
CA LYS A 173 -8.44 17.03 -37.26
C LYS A 173 -8.74 15.56 -37.35
N GLU A 174 -7.88 14.67 -36.86
CA GLU A 174 -7.99 13.21 -36.99
C GLU A 174 -7.94 12.51 -35.62
N MET A 175 -8.64 13.03 -34.61
CA MET A 175 -8.86 12.30 -33.36
C MET A 175 -10.35 12.03 -33.16
#